data_2f950513c7f905c20ad4b089a43b2bf0
#
_entry.id   2f950513c7f905c20ad4b089a43b2bf0
#
_cell.length_a   1.000
_cell.length_b   1.000
_cell.length_c   1.000
_cell.angle_alpha   90.00
_cell.angle_beta   90.00
_cell.angle_gamma   90.00
#
_symmetry.space_group_name_H-M   'P 1'
#
loop_
_entity.id
_entity.type
_entity.pdbx_description
1 polymer ?
#
loop_
_entity_poly.entity_id
_entity_poly.type
_entity_poly.pdbx_seq_one_letter_code
_entity_poly.pdbx_strand_id
1 'polypeptide(L)'
;PPAEPRSLGEFFLNRFGKTLNSLYFTPYNNKVWRQDISQIAMDWLEDKLPMPSVAEILLNNIGHINESAMVHSSFFYAKNGGSQFLADTLARGLKVRYRQEAVNILPKDGKWLVQGELFDRVVFTGNVRQLGDCFPCMDELRPFFPRISELRFHGTTSVLCRISPNDYSWIYMPSPSHRSHRIICTGNFSRNNNNGDITTATIEFSEQMTEGEIRRQLELIPFSPVYLAHHW
;
A
#
# COMPACT_ATOMS: atom_id res chain seq x y z
N PRO A 1 12.94 27.57 18.32
CA PRO A 1 12.61 26.58 17.30
C PRO A 1 11.24 25.97 17.64
N PRO A 2 10.39 25.68 16.65
CA PRO A 2 9.16 24.99 16.94
C PRO A 2 9.47 23.63 17.60
N ALA A 3 8.62 23.21 18.53
CA ALA A 3 8.76 21.91 19.17
C ALA A 3 8.73 20.79 18.11
N GLU A 4 9.48 19.72 18.34
CA GLU A 4 9.42 18.57 17.47
C GLU A 4 8.00 18.02 17.42
N PRO A 5 7.48 17.73 16.21
CA PRO A 5 6.13 17.21 16.08
C PRO A 5 6.03 15.81 16.73
N ARG A 6 4.94 15.57 17.46
CA ARG A 6 4.70 14.30 18.16
C ARG A 6 3.88 13.30 17.35
N SER A 7 3.26 13.76 16.28
CA SER A 7 2.40 12.96 15.43
C SER A 7 2.51 13.37 13.97
N LEU A 8 2.05 12.49 13.09
CA LEU A 8 1.98 12.76 11.65
C LEU A 8 1.11 14.00 11.34
N GLY A 9 0.03 14.19 12.10
CA GLY A 9 -0.85 15.35 11.96
C GLY A 9 -0.15 16.67 12.30
N GLU A 10 0.57 16.72 13.44
CA GLU A 10 1.37 17.88 13.80
C GLU A 10 2.48 18.15 12.80
N PHE A 11 3.14 17.10 12.32
CA PHE A 11 4.18 17.21 11.31
C PHE A 11 3.65 17.88 10.03
N PHE A 12 2.56 17.40 9.47
CA PHE A 12 1.99 18.00 8.25
C PHE A 12 1.52 19.43 8.48
N LEU A 13 0.91 19.72 9.63
CA LEU A 13 0.48 21.08 9.97
C LEU A 13 1.68 22.04 10.06
N ASN A 14 2.73 21.63 10.75
CA ASN A 14 3.94 22.46 10.95
C ASN A 14 4.73 22.65 9.66
N ARG A 15 4.77 21.62 8.81
CA ARG A 15 5.58 21.63 7.59
C ARG A 15 4.89 22.32 6.41
N PHE A 16 3.59 22.09 6.22
CA PHE A 16 2.85 22.50 5.03
C PHE A 16 1.75 23.52 5.30
N GLY A 17 1.53 23.85 6.58
CA GLY A 17 0.54 24.85 6.99
C GLY A 17 -0.90 24.34 6.94
N LYS A 18 -1.81 25.18 7.44
CA LYS A 18 -3.23 24.80 7.66
C LYS A 18 -3.95 24.43 6.37
N THR A 19 -3.74 25.20 5.30
CA THR A 19 -4.49 25.02 4.05
C THR A 19 -4.20 23.68 3.39
N LEU A 20 -2.93 23.37 3.14
CA LEU A 20 -2.56 22.08 2.54
C LEU A 20 -2.87 20.90 3.47
N ASN A 21 -2.69 21.09 4.78
CA ASN A 21 -3.02 20.05 5.73
C ASN A 21 -4.52 19.72 5.72
N SER A 22 -5.40 20.72 5.71
CA SER A 22 -6.86 20.50 5.71
C SER A 22 -7.43 20.01 4.38
N LEU A 23 -6.85 20.45 3.26
CA LEU A 23 -7.36 20.10 1.92
C LEU A 23 -6.79 18.78 1.39
N TYR A 24 -5.59 18.39 1.80
CA TYR A 24 -4.89 17.25 1.24
C TYR A 24 -4.39 16.26 2.31
N PHE A 25 -3.45 16.66 3.17
CA PHE A 25 -2.74 15.69 4.00
C PHE A 25 -3.65 14.98 4.99
N THR A 26 -4.47 15.71 5.73
CA THR A 26 -5.38 15.13 6.71
C THR A 26 -6.43 14.22 6.06
N PRO A 27 -7.24 14.66 5.09
CA PRO A 27 -8.28 13.80 4.51
C PRO A 27 -7.69 12.60 3.75
N TYR A 28 -6.59 12.78 3.03
CA TYR A 28 -5.92 11.68 2.34
C TYR A 28 -5.40 10.62 3.30
N ASN A 29 -4.62 11.04 4.29
CA ASN A 29 -4.00 10.10 5.22
C ASN A 29 -5.01 9.41 6.13
N ASN A 30 -6.09 10.09 6.56
CA ASN A 30 -7.18 9.45 7.29
C ASN A 30 -7.83 8.31 6.49
N LYS A 31 -7.96 8.44 5.17
CA LYS A 31 -8.41 7.35 4.29
C LYS A 31 -7.40 6.20 4.26
N VAL A 32 -6.11 6.52 4.06
CA VAL A 32 -5.04 5.51 3.95
C VAL A 32 -4.88 4.73 5.25
N TRP A 33 -4.79 5.44 6.38
CA TRP A 33 -4.50 4.83 7.69
C TRP A 33 -5.74 4.32 8.42
N ARG A 34 -6.93 4.73 8.02
CA ARG A 34 -8.20 4.38 8.69
C ARG A 34 -8.22 4.79 10.17
N GLN A 35 -7.49 5.80 10.52
CA GLN A 35 -7.42 6.38 11.86
C GLN A 35 -7.01 7.85 11.80
N ASP A 36 -7.21 8.57 12.90
CA ASP A 36 -6.78 9.95 13.03
C ASP A 36 -5.25 10.03 13.00
N ILE A 37 -4.72 10.82 12.06
CA ILE A 37 -3.28 11.02 11.91
C ILE A 37 -2.61 11.69 13.11
N SER A 38 -3.38 12.29 14.03
CA SER A 38 -2.87 12.79 15.31
C SER A 38 -2.40 11.67 16.24
N GLN A 39 -2.82 10.43 15.98
CA GLN A 39 -2.44 9.23 16.73
C GLN A 39 -1.32 8.42 16.07
N ILE A 40 -0.84 8.84 14.91
CA ILE A 40 0.21 8.13 14.17
C ILE A 40 1.57 8.68 14.59
N ALA A 41 2.44 7.80 15.10
CA ALA A 41 3.83 8.11 15.42
C ALA A 41 4.65 8.42 14.15
N MET A 42 5.80 9.05 14.33
CA MET A 42 6.65 9.53 13.23
C MET A 42 7.88 8.67 12.97
N ASP A 43 8.19 7.71 13.81
CA ASP A 43 9.44 6.92 13.79
C ASP A 43 9.68 6.19 12.46
N TRP A 44 8.60 5.92 11.71
CA TRP A 44 8.65 5.24 10.40
C TRP A 44 8.85 6.20 9.21
N LEU A 45 8.76 7.52 9.45
CA LEU A 45 8.70 8.53 8.37
C LEU A 45 10.07 8.87 7.78
N GLU A 46 11.14 8.58 8.51
CA GLU A 46 12.50 8.91 8.13
C GLU A 46 12.80 8.45 6.70
N ASP A 47 13.28 9.37 5.86
CA ASP A 47 13.63 9.17 4.44
C ASP A 47 12.51 8.67 3.50
N LYS A 48 11.26 8.61 3.95
CA LYS A 48 10.14 8.09 3.13
C LYS A 48 9.32 9.15 2.42
N LEU A 49 9.42 10.39 2.83
CA LEU A 49 8.77 11.51 2.16
C LEU A 49 9.79 12.49 1.61
N PRO A 50 9.59 13.00 0.38
CA PRO A 50 10.38 14.11 -0.11
C PRO A 50 10.14 15.31 0.80
N MET A 51 11.21 15.95 1.24
CA MET A 51 11.18 17.06 2.18
C MET A 51 11.76 18.31 1.56
N PRO A 52 11.13 18.88 0.51
CA PRO A 52 11.65 20.10 -0.10
C PRO A 52 11.64 21.23 0.94
N SER A 53 12.66 22.08 0.90
CA SER A 53 12.69 23.30 1.70
C SER A 53 11.60 24.27 1.23
N VAL A 54 11.22 25.22 2.08
CA VAL A 54 10.27 26.28 1.71
C VAL A 54 10.77 27.07 0.49
N ALA A 55 12.07 27.32 0.40
CA ALA A 55 12.68 27.99 -0.75
C ALA A 55 12.52 27.17 -2.04
N GLU A 56 12.77 25.86 -2.00
CA GLU A 56 12.57 24.98 -3.15
C GLU A 56 11.09 24.94 -3.58
N ILE A 57 10.16 24.86 -2.64
CA ILE A 57 8.72 24.91 -2.95
C ILE A 57 8.38 26.21 -3.67
N LEU A 58 8.84 27.35 -3.17
CA LEU A 58 8.58 28.66 -3.78
C LEU A 58 9.23 28.78 -5.17
N LEU A 59 10.50 28.40 -5.30
CA LEU A 59 11.22 28.46 -6.58
C LEU A 59 10.59 27.56 -7.63
N ASN A 60 10.20 26.33 -7.27
CA ASN A 60 9.56 25.41 -8.18
C ASN A 60 8.18 25.92 -8.64
N ASN A 61 7.42 26.54 -7.74
CA ASN A 61 6.13 27.15 -8.10
C ASN A 61 6.30 28.36 -9.02
N ILE A 62 7.23 29.28 -8.71
CA ILE A 62 7.48 30.48 -9.53
C ILE A 62 8.07 30.11 -10.89
N GLY A 63 9.01 29.16 -10.90
CA GLY A 63 9.70 28.72 -12.11
C GLY A 63 8.93 27.69 -12.94
N HIS A 64 7.76 27.23 -12.49
CA HIS A 64 7.03 26.10 -13.09
C HIS A 64 7.93 24.87 -13.33
N ILE A 65 8.88 24.65 -12.41
CA ILE A 65 9.84 23.54 -12.50
C ILE A 65 9.15 22.26 -12.05
N ASN A 66 9.17 21.25 -12.91
CA ASN A 66 8.67 19.93 -12.53
C ASN A 66 9.55 19.30 -11.45
N GLU A 67 8.93 18.81 -10.37
CA GLU A 67 9.62 18.14 -9.28
C GLU A 67 10.30 16.86 -9.80
N SER A 68 11.64 16.83 -9.73
CA SER A 68 12.45 15.66 -10.13
C SER A 68 12.95 14.84 -8.94
N ALA A 69 12.85 15.39 -7.73
CA ALA A 69 13.29 14.74 -6.49
C ALA A 69 12.23 13.86 -5.83
N MET A 70 11.08 13.66 -6.48
CA MET A 70 10.04 12.76 -5.98
C MET A 70 10.56 11.33 -5.89
N VAL A 71 10.36 10.72 -4.74
CA VAL A 71 10.50 9.26 -4.59
C VAL A 71 9.59 8.61 -5.64
N HIS A 72 10.14 7.75 -6.50
CA HIS A 72 9.43 7.15 -7.62
C HIS A 72 9.08 8.10 -8.79
N SER A 73 9.90 9.12 -9.05
CA SER A 73 9.78 9.95 -10.26
C SER A 73 9.88 9.12 -11.55
N SER A 74 10.57 7.98 -11.49
CA SER A 74 10.62 6.97 -12.56
C SER A 74 10.68 5.56 -11.95
N PHE A 75 10.20 4.57 -12.71
CA PHE A 75 10.25 3.17 -12.30
C PHE A 75 10.29 2.25 -13.52
N PHE A 76 10.83 1.04 -13.31
CA PHE A 76 10.77 -0.01 -14.32
C PHE A 76 9.52 -0.85 -14.13
N TYR A 77 8.89 -1.23 -15.24
CA TYR A 77 7.72 -2.09 -15.23
C TYR A 77 7.84 -3.17 -16.31
N ALA A 78 7.31 -4.36 -16.04
CA ALA A 78 7.35 -5.46 -17.00
C ALA A 78 6.50 -5.12 -18.23
N LYS A 79 7.07 -5.28 -19.43
CA LYS A 79 6.36 -5.05 -20.69
C LYS A 79 5.14 -5.98 -20.83
N ASN A 80 5.27 -7.23 -20.36
CA ASN A 80 4.23 -8.26 -20.42
C ASN A 80 4.04 -8.88 -19.03
N GLY A 81 2.83 -9.35 -18.73
CA GLY A 81 2.52 -10.11 -17.51
C GLY A 81 2.35 -9.27 -16.24
N GLY A 82 2.42 -7.93 -16.34
CA GLY A 82 2.21 -7.06 -15.20
C GLY A 82 3.18 -7.33 -14.05
N SER A 83 2.78 -7.03 -12.82
CA SER A 83 3.56 -7.33 -11.62
C SER A 83 3.73 -8.84 -11.37
N GLN A 84 2.82 -9.67 -11.88
CA GLN A 84 2.89 -11.12 -11.77
C GLN A 84 4.14 -11.69 -12.43
N PHE A 85 4.62 -11.08 -13.53
CA PHE A 85 5.87 -11.46 -14.19
C PHE A 85 7.07 -11.54 -13.22
N LEU A 86 7.16 -10.60 -12.27
CA LEU A 86 8.24 -10.60 -11.28
C LEU A 86 8.12 -11.79 -10.34
N ALA A 87 6.91 -12.03 -9.81
CA ALA A 87 6.65 -13.16 -8.92
C ALA A 87 6.93 -14.51 -9.61
N ASP A 88 6.43 -14.69 -10.83
CA ASP A 88 6.64 -15.91 -11.63
C ASP A 88 8.14 -16.11 -11.95
N THR A 89 8.86 -15.03 -12.21
CA THR A 89 10.29 -15.08 -12.52
C THR A 89 11.10 -15.49 -11.29
N LEU A 90 10.80 -14.91 -10.12
CA LEU A 90 11.45 -15.25 -8.86
C LEU A 90 11.10 -16.68 -8.39
N ALA A 91 9.89 -17.14 -8.65
CA ALA A 91 9.45 -18.48 -8.28
C ALA A 91 9.99 -19.58 -9.22
N ARG A 92 10.61 -19.22 -10.35
CA ARG A 92 11.10 -20.18 -11.33
C ARG A 92 12.15 -21.12 -10.74
N GLY A 93 11.86 -22.42 -10.80
CA GLY A 93 12.74 -23.46 -10.25
C GLY A 93 12.56 -23.72 -8.75
N LEU A 94 11.70 -22.98 -8.07
CA LEU A 94 11.37 -23.23 -6.66
C LEU A 94 10.22 -24.24 -6.54
N LYS A 95 10.24 -25.04 -5.46
CA LYS A 95 9.11 -25.89 -5.08
C LYS A 95 8.08 -25.05 -4.34
N VAL A 96 7.16 -24.42 -5.07
CA VAL A 96 6.07 -23.64 -4.48
C VAL A 96 4.86 -24.54 -4.26
N ARG A 97 4.32 -24.56 -3.04
CA ARG A 97 3.09 -25.27 -2.68
C ARG A 97 1.96 -24.25 -2.51
N TYR A 98 1.10 -24.20 -3.48
CA TYR A 98 -0.06 -23.32 -3.45
C TYR A 98 -1.19 -23.92 -2.60
N ARG A 99 -2.03 -23.07 -2.00
CA ARG A 99 -3.19 -23.44 -1.19
C ARG A 99 -2.83 -24.35 -0.01
N GLN A 100 -1.61 -24.23 0.50
CA GLN A 100 -1.14 -24.92 1.71
C GLN A 100 -0.73 -23.87 2.74
N GLU A 101 -1.52 -23.76 3.79
CA GLU A 101 -1.21 -22.92 4.92
C GLU A 101 -0.19 -23.64 5.82
N ALA A 102 0.92 -23.01 6.12
CA ALA A 102 1.91 -23.57 7.05
C ALA A 102 1.48 -23.23 8.49
N VAL A 103 1.07 -24.26 9.22
CA VAL A 103 0.68 -24.19 10.63
C VAL A 103 1.49 -25.20 11.43
N ASN A 104 1.58 -24.99 12.75
CA ASN A 104 2.31 -25.90 13.64
C ASN A 104 3.77 -26.15 13.20
N ILE A 105 4.50 -25.07 13.01
CA ILE A 105 5.93 -25.11 12.72
C ILE A 105 6.66 -25.41 14.03
N LEU A 106 7.26 -26.60 14.11
CA LEU A 106 7.80 -27.14 15.36
C LEU A 106 9.31 -27.33 15.27
N PRO A 107 10.09 -27.02 16.31
CA PRO A 107 11.49 -27.40 16.38
C PRO A 107 11.60 -28.93 16.55
N LYS A 108 12.47 -29.56 15.78
CA LYS A 108 12.75 -31.00 15.86
C LYS A 108 14.19 -31.30 15.46
N ASP A 109 14.98 -31.91 16.35
CA ASP A 109 16.36 -32.36 16.09
C ASP A 109 17.27 -31.29 15.46
N GLY A 110 17.18 -30.03 15.93
CA GLY A 110 17.94 -28.91 15.40
C GLY A 110 17.43 -28.37 14.04
N LYS A 111 16.29 -28.86 13.56
CA LYS A 111 15.60 -28.46 12.34
C LYS A 111 14.18 -28.00 12.64
N TRP A 112 13.45 -27.65 11.60
CA TRP A 112 12.06 -27.25 11.67
C TRP A 112 11.17 -28.27 10.98
N LEU A 113 10.21 -28.83 11.71
CA LEU A 113 9.17 -29.69 11.16
C LEU A 113 8.00 -28.81 10.69
N VAL A 114 7.73 -28.81 9.39
CA VAL A 114 6.61 -28.11 8.77
C VAL A 114 5.79 -29.10 7.97
N GLN A 115 4.55 -29.36 8.38
CA GLN A 115 3.63 -30.29 7.69
C GLN A 115 4.26 -31.66 7.36
N GLY A 116 5.02 -32.22 8.30
CA GLY A 116 5.66 -33.53 8.17
C GLY A 116 7.02 -33.55 7.47
N GLU A 117 7.50 -32.43 6.96
CA GLU A 117 8.82 -32.30 6.34
C GLU A 117 9.79 -31.51 7.21
N LEU A 118 11.07 -31.87 7.17
CA LEU A 118 12.13 -31.21 7.93
C LEU A 118 12.86 -30.17 7.05
N PHE A 119 13.02 -28.97 7.60
CA PHE A 119 13.75 -27.86 6.99
C PHE A 119 14.85 -27.36 7.91
N ASP A 120 15.99 -26.97 7.36
CA ASP A 120 17.10 -26.41 8.12
C ASP A 120 16.79 -25.00 8.62
N ARG A 121 16.01 -24.23 7.87
CA ARG A 121 15.61 -22.85 8.20
C ARG A 121 14.18 -22.57 7.73
N VAL A 122 13.49 -21.71 8.48
CA VAL A 122 12.18 -21.17 8.11
C VAL A 122 12.28 -19.65 8.11
N VAL A 123 11.76 -19.01 7.05
CA VAL A 123 11.58 -17.57 6.96
C VAL A 123 10.08 -17.31 6.93
N PHE A 124 9.56 -16.73 8.00
CA PHE A 124 8.14 -16.39 8.10
C PHE A 124 7.90 -15.00 7.51
N THR A 125 7.11 -14.94 6.43
CA THR A 125 6.72 -13.70 5.75
C THR A 125 5.22 -13.44 5.82
N GLY A 126 4.50 -14.25 6.61
CA GLY A 126 3.06 -14.11 6.82
C GLY A 126 2.69 -12.96 7.76
N ASN A 127 1.41 -12.87 8.08
CA ASN A 127 0.93 -11.88 9.04
C ASN A 127 1.51 -12.18 10.43
N VAL A 128 2.30 -11.24 10.96
CA VAL A 128 2.96 -11.38 12.27
C VAL A 128 1.98 -11.68 13.42
N ARG A 129 0.72 -11.28 13.32
CA ARG A 129 -0.32 -11.60 14.31
C ARG A 129 -0.63 -13.09 14.40
N GLN A 130 -0.33 -13.86 13.36
CA GLN A 130 -0.48 -15.32 13.31
C GLN A 130 0.77 -16.06 13.80
N LEU A 131 1.82 -15.32 14.19
CA LEU A 131 3.11 -15.93 14.55
C LEU A 131 2.97 -16.92 15.70
N GLY A 132 2.17 -16.63 16.72
CA GLY A 132 1.93 -17.53 17.85
C GLY A 132 1.23 -18.82 17.45
N ASP A 133 0.28 -18.74 16.50
CA ASP A 133 -0.44 -19.91 16.01
C ASP A 133 0.45 -20.76 15.10
N CYS A 134 1.30 -20.10 14.30
CA CYS A 134 2.23 -20.79 13.42
C CYS A 134 3.38 -21.49 14.18
N PHE A 135 3.86 -20.89 15.28
CA PHE A 135 4.99 -21.38 16.07
C PHE A 135 4.60 -21.63 17.54
N PRO A 136 3.74 -22.60 17.84
CA PRO A 136 3.15 -22.78 19.19
C PRO A 136 4.16 -23.17 20.27
N CYS A 137 5.33 -23.71 19.90
CA CYS A 137 6.36 -24.20 20.81
C CYS A 137 7.57 -23.24 20.94
N MET A 138 7.45 -21.99 20.49
CA MET A 138 8.53 -21.01 20.65
C MET A 138 8.29 -20.12 21.86
N ASP A 139 8.81 -20.56 23.02
CA ASP A 139 8.66 -19.81 24.27
C ASP A 139 9.33 -18.43 24.21
N GLU A 140 10.37 -18.28 23.41
CA GLU A 140 11.08 -17.02 23.18
C GLU A 140 10.20 -15.94 22.52
N LEU A 141 9.16 -16.33 21.81
CA LEU A 141 8.21 -15.40 21.19
C LEU A 141 7.10 -14.95 22.14
N ARG A 142 6.80 -15.70 23.18
CA ARG A 142 5.71 -15.41 24.13
C ARG A 142 5.73 -13.99 24.73
N PRO A 143 6.89 -13.42 25.12
CA PRO A 143 6.94 -12.06 25.66
C PRO A 143 6.47 -10.98 24.66
N PHE A 144 6.49 -11.27 23.36
CA PHE A 144 6.10 -10.33 22.30
C PHE A 144 4.62 -10.42 21.92
N PHE A 145 3.92 -11.53 22.25
CA PHE A 145 2.54 -11.75 21.83
C PHE A 145 1.56 -10.66 22.31
N PRO A 146 1.63 -10.12 23.54
CA PRO A 146 0.78 -9.01 23.95
C PRO A 146 0.93 -7.80 23.01
N ARG A 147 2.16 -7.41 22.67
CA ARG A 147 2.43 -6.30 21.75
C ARG A 147 2.01 -6.61 20.32
N ILE A 148 2.22 -7.84 19.87
CA ILE A 148 1.79 -8.29 18.54
C ILE A 148 0.26 -8.25 18.42
N SER A 149 -0.48 -8.62 19.48
CA SER A 149 -1.95 -8.59 19.47
C SER A 149 -2.52 -7.17 19.40
N GLU A 150 -1.78 -6.16 19.87
CA GLU A 150 -2.15 -4.74 19.81
C GLU A 150 -1.94 -4.14 18.41
N LEU A 151 -1.17 -4.79 17.53
CA LEU A 151 -0.94 -4.31 16.18
C LEU A 151 -2.27 -4.21 15.42
N ARG A 152 -2.54 -3.03 14.90
CA ARG A 152 -3.69 -2.78 14.04
C ARG A 152 -3.27 -2.90 12.60
N PHE A 153 -4.10 -3.50 11.79
CA PHE A 153 -3.92 -3.53 10.34
C PHE A 153 -5.28 -3.51 9.66
N HIS A 154 -5.28 -3.08 8.43
CA HIS A 154 -6.41 -3.23 7.52
C HIS A 154 -5.90 -3.70 6.17
N GLY A 155 -6.77 -4.30 5.38
CA GLY A 155 -6.47 -4.65 4.00
C GLY A 155 -6.81 -3.51 3.03
N THR A 156 -6.69 -3.80 1.76
CA THR A 156 -7.05 -2.89 0.68
C THR A 156 -7.92 -3.63 -0.32
N THR A 157 -9.14 -3.14 -0.57
CA THR A 157 -9.93 -3.57 -1.71
C THR A 157 -9.35 -2.92 -2.97
N SER A 158 -8.80 -3.74 -3.85
CA SER A 158 -8.27 -3.33 -5.16
C SER A 158 -9.30 -3.63 -6.24
N VAL A 159 -9.74 -2.61 -6.95
CA VAL A 159 -10.80 -2.72 -7.96
C VAL A 159 -10.21 -2.46 -9.34
N LEU A 160 -10.19 -3.48 -10.19
CA LEU A 160 -9.83 -3.33 -11.60
C LEU A 160 -10.99 -2.68 -12.35
N CYS A 161 -10.69 -1.60 -13.06
CA CYS A 161 -11.64 -0.83 -13.84
C CYS A 161 -11.12 -0.56 -15.25
N ARG A 162 -12.05 -0.38 -16.19
CA ARG A 162 -11.82 0.39 -17.41
C ARG A 162 -12.03 1.86 -17.08
N ILE A 163 -11.16 2.75 -17.55
CA ILE A 163 -11.26 4.20 -17.36
C ILE A 163 -11.11 4.96 -18.68
N SER A 164 -11.51 6.22 -18.68
CA SER A 164 -11.20 7.13 -19.79
C SER A 164 -9.69 7.30 -19.95
N PRO A 165 -9.18 7.40 -21.19
CA PRO A 165 -7.75 7.61 -21.45
C PRO A 165 -7.22 8.86 -20.74
N ASN A 166 -6.00 8.75 -20.20
CA ASN A 166 -5.28 9.83 -19.52
C ASN A 166 -3.78 9.52 -19.53
N ASP A 167 -2.95 10.50 -19.13
CA ASP A 167 -1.48 10.38 -19.11
C ASP A 167 -0.89 10.21 -17.71
N TYR A 168 -1.74 9.99 -16.69
CA TYR A 168 -1.26 9.83 -15.31
C TYR A 168 -0.75 8.42 -15.05
N SER A 169 0.25 8.30 -14.17
CA SER A 169 0.68 7.01 -13.59
C SER A 169 -0.22 6.60 -12.43
N TRP A 170 -0.46 7.53 -11.50
CA TRP A 170 -1.43 7.38 -10.41
C TRP A 170 -1.94 8.74 -9.93
N ILE A 171 -3.05 8.70 -9.23
CA ILE A 171 -3.75 9.87 -8.75
C ILE A 171 -4.11 9.63 -7.29
N TYR A 172 -3.70 10.55 -6.43
CA TYR A 172 -4.10 10.56 -5.04
C TYR A 172 -5.44 11.27 -4.86
N MET A 173 -6.31 10.70 -4.04
CA MET A 173 -7.72 11.06 -3.95
C MET A 173 -8.08 11.57 -2.53
N PRO A 174 -7.75 12.83 -2.19
CA PRO A 174 -8.02 13.37 -0.85
C PRO A 174 -9.50 13.71 -0.60
N SER A 175 -10.29 13.98 -1.64
CA SER A 175 -11.69 14.42 -1.49
C SER A 175 -12.50 13.49 -0.58
N PRO A 176 -13.25 14.04 0.40
CA PRO A 176 -14.13 13.24 1.26
C PRO A 176 -15.40 12.76 0.55
N SER A 177 -15.67 13.19 -0.70
CA SER A 177 -16.86 12.79 -1.45
C SER A 177 -16.91 11.31 -1.82
N HIS A 178 -15.78 10.62 -1.79
CA HIS A 178 -15.64 9.19 -2.07
C HIS A 178 -14.66 8.53 -1.13
N ARG A 179 -14.75 7.21 -0.99
CA ARG A 179 -13.93 6.41 -0.05
C ARG A 179 -12.57 5.98 -0.62
N SER A 180 -12.41 6.01 -1.95
CA SER A 180 -11.14 5.69 -2.60
C SER A 180 -10.05 6.67 -2.19
N HIS A 181 -8.84 6.14 -2.00
CA HIS A 181 -7.67 6.96 -1.68
C HIS A 181 -6.70 7.10 -2.87
N ARG A 182 -6.76 6.19 -3.85
CA ARG A 182 -5.83 6.19 -4.98
C ARG A 182 -6.43 5.54 -6.24
N ILE A 183 -6.08 6.10 -7.40
CA ILE A 183 -6.22 5.45 -8.70
C ILE A 183 -4.81 5.16 -9.21
N ILE A 184 -4.54 3.93 -9.61
CA ILE A 184 -3.30 3.51 -10.27
C ILE A 184 -3.65 3.25 -11.72
N CYS A 185 -3.15 4.08 -12.63
CA CYS A 185 -3.43 3.98 -14.07
C CYS A 185 -2.55 2.87 -14.69
N THR A 186 -2.80 1.62 -14.30
CA THR A 186 -2.00 0.45 -14.66
C THR A 186 -1.89 0.25 -16.17
N GLY A 187 -2.88 0.69 -16.94
CA GLY A 187 -2.84 0.68 -18.39
C GLY A 187 -1.76 1.57 -19.00
N ASN A 188 -1.34 2.61 -18.28
CA ASN A 188 -0.29 3.53 -18.72
C ASN A 188 1.12 2.99 -18.42
N PHE A 189 1.26 1.99 -17.56
CA PHE A 189 2.57 1.37 -17.23
C PHE A 189 3.08 0.50 -18.38
N SER A 190 2.17 -0.18 -19.09
CA SER A 190 2.47 -0.92 -20.30
C SER A 190 1.22 -0.99 -21.17
N ARG A 191 1.39 -0.79 -22.47
CA ARG A 191 0.30 -0.97 -23.45
C ARG A 191 -0.30 -2.37 -23.42
N ASN A 192 0.48 -3.37 -23.01
CA ASN A 192 0.05 -4.75 -22.92
C ASN A 192 -0.82 -5.05 -21.66
N ASN A 193 -0.97 -4.07 -20.77
CA ASN A 193 -1.97 -4.13 -19.70
C ASN A 193 -3.37 -3.77 -20.17
N ASN A 194 -3.49 -3.24 -21.40
CA ASN A 194 -4.75 -2.85 -22.00
C ASN A 194 -5.25 -3.92 -22.97
N ASN A 195 -6.55 -3.92 -23.24
CA ASN A 195 -7.18 -4.76 -24.26
C ASN A 195 -7.66 -3.86 -25.42
N GLY A 196 -6.83 -3.74 -26.44
CA GLY A 196 -7.05 -2.80 -27.54
C GLY A 196 -7.01 -1.36 -27.03
N ASP A 197 -8.05 -0.59 -27.34
CA ASP A 197 -8.17 0.83 -26.94
C ASP A 197 -8.72 1.01 -25.51
N ILE A 198 -8.90 -0.08 -24.77
CA ILE A 198 -9.41 -0.05 -23.40
C ILE A 198 -8.27 0.27 -22.43
N THR A 199 -8.28 1.45 -21.83
CA THR A 199 -7.35 1.81 -20.76
C THR A 199 -7.83 1.25 -19.42
N THR A 200 -6.94 0.58 -18.70
CA THR A 200 -7.23 -0.02 -17.40
C THR A 200 -6.61 0.76 -16.25
N ALA A 201 -7.26 0.70 -15.10
CA ALA A 201 -6.75 1.22 -13.83
C ALA A 201 -7.15 0.31 -12.66
N THR A 202 -6.39 0.41 -11.58
CA THR A 202 -6.75 -0.15 -10.27
C THR A 202 -7.14 0.99 -9.33
N ILE A 203 -8.33 0.90 -8.75
CA ILE A 203 -8.84 1.86 -7.77
C ILE A 203 -8.79 1.20 -6.40
N GLU A 204 -8.22 1.89 -5.41
CA GLU A 204 -7.96 1.31 -4.09
C GLU A 204 -8.79 1.97 -3.00
N PHE A 205 -9.30 1.10 -2.11
CA PHE A 205 -10.05 1.46 -0.90
C PHE A 205 -9.39 0.76 0.30
N SER A 206 -9.08 1.48 1.36
CA SER A 206 -8.44 0.93 2.56
C SER A 206 -9.41 0.17 3.48
N GLU A 207 -10.37 -0.52 2.92
CA GLU A 207 -11.39 -1.28 3.66
C GLU A 207 -11.99 -2.37 2.78
N GLN A 208 -12.61 -3.36 3.43
CA GLN A 208 -13.37 -4.39 2.71
C GLN A 208 -14.69 -3.80 2.19
N MET A 209 -14.98 -4.04 0.92
CA MET A 209 -16.17 -3.53 0.26
C MET A 209 -16.90 -4.62 -0.52
N THR A 210 -18.22 -4.55 -0.51
CA THR A 210 -19.07 -5.33 -1.42
C THR A 210 -19.07 -4.73 -2.82
N GLU A 211 -19.35 -5.54 -3.83
CA GLU A 211 -19.45 -5.06 -5.22
C GLU A 211 -20.48 -3.93 -5.37
N GLY A 212 -21.61 -4.01 -4.67
CA GLY A 212 -22.63 -2.96 -4.71
C GLY A 212 -22.14 -1.62 -4.15
N GLU A 213 -21.33 -1.63 -3.08
CA GLU A 213 -20.69 -0.43 -2.55
C GLU A 213 -19.65 0.12 -3.51
N ILE A 214 -18.81 -0.76 -4.07
CA ILE A 214 -17.81 -0.40 -5.06
C ILE A 214 -18.47 0.35 -6.23
N ARG A 215 -19.50 -0.22 -6.84
CA ARG A 215 -20.19 0.40 -7.99
C ARG A 215 -20.72 1.80 -7.66
N ARG A 216 -21.35 1.98 -6.50
CA ARG A 216 -21.79 3.31 -6.05
C ARG A 216 -20.64 4.30 -5.86
N GLN A 217 -19.49 3.84 -5.35
CA GLN A 217 -18.32 4.68 -5.18
C GLN A 217 -17.67 5.08 -6.51
N LEU A 218 -17.67 4.17 -7.49
CA LEU A 218 -17.11 4.45 -8.82
C LEU A 218 -17.85 5.59 -9.55
N GLU A 219 -19.14 5.81 -9.28
CA GLU A 219 -19.93 6.93 -9.84
C GLU A 219 -19.42 8.31 -9.36
N LEU A 220 -18.73 8.35 -8.22
CA LEU A 220 -18.19 9.56 -7.60
C LEU A 220 -16.74 9.86 -8.00
N ILE A 221 -16.11 8.96 -8.77
CA ILE A 221 -14.69 9.00 -9.09
C ILE A 221 -14.49 9.52 -10.53
N PRO A 222 -13.47 10.37 -10.77
CA PRO A 222 -13.19 10.89 -12.11
C PRO A 222 -12.76 9.78 -13.08
N PHE A 223 -12.73 10.09 -14.39
CA PHE A 223 -12.38 9.20 -15.49
C PHE A 223 -13.41 8.10 -15.80
N SER A 224 -14.65 8.25 -15.31
CA SER A 224 -15.78 7.37 -15.64
C SER A 224 -15.43 5.87 -15.50
N PRO A 225 -14.97 5.43 -14.33
CA PRO A 225 -14.51 4.06 -14.15
C PRO A 225 -15.68 3.06 -14.30
N VAL A 226 -15.43 2.02 -15.07
CA VAL A 226 -16.35 0.89 -15.25
C VAL A 226 -15.75 -0.33 -14.58
N TYR A 227 -16.46 -0.88 -13.62
CA TYR A 227 -16.05 -2.06 -12.86
C TYR A 227 -15.80 -3.29 -13.74
N LEU A 228 -14.70 -3.98 -13.49
CA LEU A 228 -14.36 -5.26 -14.12
C LEU A 228 -14.25 -6.40 -13.09
N ALA A 229 -13.47 -6.19 -12.04
CA ALA A 229 -13.25 -7.18 -10.97
C ALA A 229 -12.75 -6.49 -9.70
N HIS A 230 -12.78 -7.18 -8.57
CA HIS A 230 -12.13 -6.71 -7.35
C HIS A 230 -11.53 -7.86 -6.54
N HIS A 231 -10.61 -7.50 -5.65
CA HIS A 231 -9.99 -8.39 -4.68
C HIS A 231 -9.81 -7.67 -3.37
N TRP A 232 -10.06 -8.40 -2.25
CA TRP A 232 -9.80 -7.95 -0.88
C TRP A 232 -8.62 -8.71 -0.31
#